data_0f3bf1c8c197d7a08d3b4c8504eea523
#
_entry.id   0f3bf1c8c197d7a08d3b4c8504eea523
#
_cell.length_a   1.000
_cell.length_b   1.000
_cell.length_c   1.000
_cell.angle_alpha   90.00
_cell.angle_beta   90.00
_cell.angle_gamma   90.00
#
_symmetry.space_group_name_H-M   'P 1'
#
loop_
_entity.id
_entity.type
_entity.pdbx_description
1 polymer ?
#
loop_
_entity_poly.entity_id
_entity_poly.type
_entity_poly.pdbx_seq_one_letter_code
_entity_poly.pdbx_strand_id
1 'polypeptide(L)'
;MKRPIGVTIIAILTIIGGVLLTFGGISLLAFGAFFTVVPIDVFLSEELQQQQDLQNVAELQALARFLGGVGIAIGAIVLAVGIGYLVVSYGLLKGKGWAWTITVILTIIAIAVQIVSGITASMFNASFTEDTNTFVTGIIAQIVGIAINGVILYYLYRPNVKTFFGKSLPSTSIQR
;
A
#
# COMPACT_ATOMS: atom_id res chain seq x y z
N MET A 1 -13.16 -4.68 -29.90
CA MET A 1 -11.80 -4.09 -29.87
C MET A 1 -10.85 -5.06 -29.19
N LYS A 2 -9.65 -5.31 -29.73
CA LYS A 2 -8.64 -6.17 -29.09
C LYS A 2 -8.07 -5.44 -27.85
N ARG A 3 -7.95 -6.17 -26.76
CA ARG A 3 -7.43 -5.64 -25.48
C ARG A 3 -5.93 -5.32 -25.64
N PRO A 4 -5.45 -4.11 -25.26
CA PRO A 4 -4.02 -3.81 -25.29
C PRO A 4 -3.28 -4.68 -24.26
N ILE A 5 -2.18 -5.31 -24.66
CA ILE A 5 -1.38 -6.23 -23.81
C ILE A 5 -0.97 -5.56 -22.50
N GLY A 6 -0.55 -4.29 -22.53
CA GLY A 6 -0.14 -3.59 -21.32
C GLY A 6 -1.28 -3.35 -20.30
N VAL A 7 -2.53 -3.21 -20.76
CA VAL A 7 -3.69 -3.14 -19.82
C VAL A 7 -3.83 -4.46 -19.08
N THR A 8 -3.59 -5.58 -19.75
CA THR A 8 -3.61 -6.91 -19.12
C THR A 8 -2.49 -7.05 -18.09
N ILE A 9 -1.27 -6.59 -18.43
CA ILE A 9 -0.13 -6.61 -17.50
C ILE A 9 -0.41 -5.75 -16.27
N ILE A 10 -0.92 -4.52 -16.45
CA ILE A 10 -1.27 -3.63 -15.35
C ILE A 10 -2.36 -4.27 -14.49
N ALA A 11 -3.39 -4.88 -15.08
CA ALA A 11 -4.44 -5.55 -14.34
C ALA A 11 -3.92 -6.74 -13.52
N ILE A 12 -3.00 -7.55 -14.08
CA ILE A 12 -2.38 -8.66 -13.35
C ILE A 12 -1.56 -8.13 -12.17
N LEU A 13 -0.72 -7.10 -12.38
CA LEU A 13 0.04 -6.48 -11.30
C LEU A 13 -0.87 -5.92 -10.22
N THR A 14 -1.99 -5.30 -10.60
CA THR A 14 -2.99 -4.77 -9.67
C THR A 14 -3.68 -5.90 -8.88
N ILE A 15 -3.94 -7.06 -9.50
CA ILE A 15 -4.47 -8.24 -8.80
C ILE A 15 -3.46 -8.74 -7.77
N ILE A 16 -2.21 -8.92 -8.17
CA ILE A 16 -1.15 -9.39 -7.27
C ILE A 16 -1.01 -8.43 -6.08
N GLY A 17 -0.92 -7.12 -6.36
CA GLY A 17 -0.88 -6.09 -5.31
C GLY A 17 -2.10 -6.12 -4.40
N GLY A 18 -3.31 -6.27 -4.96
CA GLY A 18 -4.56 -6.38 -4.21
C GLY A 18 -4.59 -7.60 -3.29
N VAL A 19 -4.14 -8.76 -3.77
CA VAL A 19 -4.03 -9.99 -2.97
C VAL A 19 -3.04 -9.81 -1.82
N LEU A 20 -1.84 -9.27 -2.10
CA LEU A 20 -0.82 -9.03 -1.07
C LEU A 20 -1.31 -8.04 -0.01
N LEU A 21 -1.97 -6.95 -0.41
CA LEU A 21 -2.55 -5.97 0.53
C LEU A 21 -3.68 -6.59 1.36
N THR A 22 -4.52 -7.43 0.75
CA THR A 22 -5.59 -8.13 1.47
C THR A 22 -5.01 -9.07 2.54
N PHE A 23 -4.01 -9.87 2.18
CA PHE A 23 -3.30 -10.73 3.14
C PHE A 23 -2.60 -9.91 4.22
N GLY A 24 -1.89 -8.85 3.85
CA GLY A 24 -1.24 -7.94 4.79
C GLY A 24 -2.23 -7.28 5.74
N GLY A 25 -3.38 -6.83 5.24
CA GLY A 25 -4.45 -6.25 6.06
C GLY A 25 -5.02 -7.25 7.06
N ILE A 26 -5.31 -8.48 6.63
CA ILE A 26 -5.77 -9.56 7.53
C ILE A 26 -4.71 -9.85 8.60
N SER A 27 -3.44 -9.96 8.21
CA SER A 27 -2.34 -10.22 9.14
C SER A 27 -2.19 -9.11 10.19
N LEU A 28 -2.29 -7.85 9.78
CA LEU A 28 -2.24 -6.70 10.69
C LEU A 28 -3.45 -6.68 11.64
N LEU A 29 -4.64 -7.02 11.16
CA LEU A 29 -5.83 -7.15 11.99
C LEU A 29 -5.67 -8.25 13.04
N ALA A 30 -5.21 -9.43 12.62
CA ALA A 30 -4.99 -10.55 13.52
C ALA A 30 -3.91 -10.24 14.57
N PHE A 31 -2.79 -9.66 14.14
CA PHE A 31 -1.69 -9.25 15.02
C PHE A 31 -2.14 -8.16 16.01
N GLY A 32 -2.82 -7.13 15.51
CA GLY A 32 -3.38 -6.08 16.35
C GLY A 32 -4.38 -6.61 17.39
N ALA A 33 -5.31 -7.48 16.96
CA ALA A 33 -6.26 -8.12 17.86
C ALA A 33 -5.55 -8.97 18.92
N PHE A 34 -4.51 -9.69 18.55
CA PHE A 34 -3.70 -10.48 19.46
C PHE A 34 -3.12 -9.63 20.61
N PHE A 35 -2.50 -8.49 20.31
CA PHE A 35 -1.93 -7.59 21.30
C PHE A 35 -2.97 -6.84 22.15
N THR A 36 -4.21 -6.73 21.66
CA THR A 36 -5.28 -6.14 22.50
C THR A 36 -5.90 -7.13 23.48
N VAL A 37 -5.93 -8.41 23.11
CA VAL A 37 -6.64 -9.46 23.87
C VAL A 37 -5.70 -10.24 24.80
N VAL A 38 -4.49 -10.56 24.32
CA VAL A 38 -3.54 -11.38 25.09
C VAL A 38 -2.82 -10.51 26.11
N PRO A 39 -2.90 -10.85 27.42
CA PRO A 39 -2.16 -10.16 28.45
C PRO A 39 -0.65 -10.33 28.27
N ILE A 40 0.12 -9.27 28.53
CA ILE A 40 1.57 -9.26 28.29
C ILE A 40 2.34 -10.19 29.24
N ASP A 41 1.76 -10.46 30.41
CA ASP A 41 2.30 -11.38 31.41
C ASP A 41 2.47 -12.83 30.90
N VAL A 42 1.66 -13.22 29.89
CA VAL A 42 1.81 -14.52 29.20
C VAL A 42 3.17 -14.66 28.49
N PHE A 43 3.77 -13.53 28.10
CA PHE A 43 5.07 -13.51 27.40
C PHE A 43 6.27 -13.25 28.33
N LEU A 44 6.01 -12.84 29.57
CA LEU A 44 7.05 -12.60 30.56
C LEU A 44 7.38 -13.93 31.24
N SER A 45 8.66 -14.32 31.24
CA SER A 45 9.12 -15.47 32.02
C SER A 45 8.90 -15.22 33.51
N GLU A 46 8.69 -16.28 34.29
CA GLU A 46 8.46 -16.20 35.74
C GLU A 46 9.55 -15.41 36.49
N GLU A 47 10.80 -15.49 35.99
CA GLU A 47 11.95 -14.74 36.54
C GLU A 47 11.82 -13.22 36.34
N LEU A 48 11.29 -12.79 35.18
CA LEU A 48 11.06 -11.37 34.89
C LEU A 48 9.83 -10.84 35.62
N GLN A 49 8.83 -11.67 35.87
CA GLN A 49 7.63 -11.27 36.65
C GLN A 49 7.95 -10.95 38.10
N GLN A 50 8.95 -11.61 38.68
CA GLN A 50 9.35 -11.37 40.09
C GLN A 50 10.22 -10.13 40.30
N GLN A 51 10.89 -9.65 39.24
CA GLN A 51 11.80 -8.50 39.28
C GLN A 51 11.16 -7.20 38.80
N GLN A 52 10.03 -7.24 38.08
CA GLN A 52 9.37 -6.05 37.58
C GLN A 52 8.31 -5.54 38.54
N ASP A 53 8.40 -4.24 38.87
CA ASP A 53 7.33 -3.54 39.60
C ASP A 53 6.01 -3.64 38.84
N LEU A 54 4.89 -3.91 39.53
CA LEU A 54 3.55 -4.03 38.95
C LEU A 54 3.14 -2.82 38.07
N GLN A 55 3.71 -1.65 38.34
CA GLN A 55 3.50 -0.43 37.55
C GLN A 55 4.09 -0.57 36.12
N ASN A 56 5.29 -1.12 35.99
CA ASN A 56 5.94 -1.32 34.69
C ASN A 56 5.17 -2.32 33.82
N VAL A 57 4.58 -3.36 34.40
CA VAL A 57 3.74 -4.34 33.68
C VAL A 57 2.45 -3.69 33.17
N ALA A 58 1.82 -2.84 33.99
CA ALA A 58 0.60 -2.12 33.58
C ALA A 58 0.87 -1.13 32.44
N GLU A 59 1.99 -0.43 32.45
CA GLU A 59 2.40 0.48 31.36
C GLU A 59 2.69 -0.28 30.06
N LEU A 60 3.41 -1.41 30.16
CA LEU A 60 3.67 -2.27 29.00
C LEU A 60 2.38 -2.84 28.41
N GLN A 61 1.43 -3.24 29.25
CA GLN A 61 0.12 -3.70 28.80
C GLN A 61 -0.68 -2.59 28.11
N ALA A 62 -0.64 -1.36 28.65
CA ALA A 62 -1.29 -0.20 28.04
C ALA A 62 -0.68 0.11 26.66
N LEU A 63 0.65 0.07 26.55
CA LEU A 63 1.36 0.26 25.28
C LEU A 63 1.01 -0.84 24.28
N ALA A 64 1.00 -2.11 24.70
CA ALA A 64 0.63 -3.23 23.84
C ALA A 64 -0.80 -3.10 23.30
N ARG A 65 -1.76 -2.71 24.14
CA ARG A 65 -3.14 -2.44 23.72
C ARG A 65 -3.24 -1.26 22.76
N PHE A 66 -2.49 -0.19 23.02
CA PHE A 66 -2.44 0.96 22.11
C PHE A 66 -1.89 0.57 20.75
N LEU A 67 -0.73 -0.13 20.69
CA LEU A 67 -0.14 -0.61 19.46
C LEU A 67 -1.04 -1.62 18.73
N GLY A 68 -1.70 -2.49 19.49
CA GLY A 68 -2.71 -3.42 18.96
C GLY A 68 -3.88 -2.68 18.32
N GLY A 69 -4.42 -1.65 18.99
CA GLY A 69 -5.48 -0.81 18.45
C GLY A 69 -5.08 -0.07 17.17
N VAL A 70 -3.87 0.48 17.13
CA VAL A 70 -3.30 1.09 15.94
C VAL A 70 -3.13 0.05 14.81
N GLY A 71 -2.64 -1.15 15.14
CA GLY A 71 -2.52 -2.26 14.19
C GLY A 71 -3.87 -2.66 13.57
N ILE A 72 -4.93 -2.72 14.36
CA ILE A 72 -6.29 -2.99 13.88
C ILE A 72 -6.76 -1.87 12.93
N ALA A 73 -6.58 -0.62 13.31
CA ALA A 73 -7.01 0.52 12.49
C ALA A 73 -6.29 0.53 11.12
N ILE A 74 -4.96 0.38 11.12
CA ILE A 74 -4.15 0.31 9.90
C ILE A 74 -4.52 -0.93 9.09
N GLY A 75 -4.67 -2.09 9.74
CA GLY A 75 -5.04 -3.34 9.09
C GLY A 75 -6.40 -3.25 8.37
N ALA A 76 -7.39 -2.60 8.97
CA ALA A 76 -8.69 -2.36 8.36
C ALA A 76 -8.58 -1.47 7.09
N ILE A 77 -7.78 -0.40 7.16
CA ILE A 77 -7.53 0.48 6.01
C ILE A 77 -6.82 -0.30 4.88
N VAL A 78 -5.75 -1.03 5.20
CA VAL A 78 -4.98 -1.82 4.23
C VAL A 78 -5.86 -2.89 3.57
N LEU A 79 -6.72 -3.56 4.35
CA LEU A 79 -7.68 -4.54 3.85
C LEU A 79 -8.68 -3.90 2.88
N ALA A 80 -9.27 -2.76 3.25
CA ALA A 80 -10.20 -2.04 2.38
C ALA A 80 -9.55 -1.61 1.07
N VAL A 81 -8.30 -1.11 1.13
CA VAL A 81 -7.51 -0.76 -0.06
C VAL A 81 -7.23 -2.00 -0.91
N GLY A 82 -6.83 -3.13 -0.31
CA GLY A 82 -6.59 -4.39 -1.01
C GLY A 82 -7.81 -4.87 -1.80
N ILE A 83 -8.98 -4.87 -1.17
CA ILE A 83 -10.26 -5.20 -1.83
C ILE A 83 -10.55 -4.20 -2.97
N GLY A 84 -10.31 -2.91 -2.75
CA GLY A 84 -10.45 -1.87 -3.77
C GLY A 84 -9.59 -2.14 -5.01
N TYR A 85 -8.33 -2.55 -4.82
CA TYR A 85 -7.43 -2.96 -5.92
C TYR A 85 -7.99 -4.14 -6.71
N LEU A 86 -8.56 -5.15 -6.06
CA LEU A 86 -9.18 -6.30 -6.74
C LEU A 86 -10.41 -5.89 -7.58
N VAL A 87 -11.24 -5.00 -7.06
CA VAL A 87 -12.40 -4.46 -7.79
C VAL A 87 -11.97 -3.64 -9.00
N VAL A 88 -10.95 -2.78 -8.82
CA VAL A 88 -10.40 -1.97 -9.91
C VAL A 88 -9.78 -2.83 -11.00
N SER A 89 -9.02 -3.86 -10.63
CA SER A 89 -8.41 -4.77 -11.61
C SER A 89 -9.45 -5.51 -12.45
N TYR A 90 -10.56 -5.93 -11.85
CA TYR A 90 -11.68 -6.48 -12.60
C TYR A 90 -12.27 -5.45 -13.59
N GLY A 91 -12.42 -4.21 -13.18
CA GLY A 91 -12.84 -3.12 -14.05
C GLY A 91 -11.89 -2.85 -15.21
N LEU A 92 -10.57 -2.90 -14.95
CA LEU A 92 -9.52 -2.77 -15.99
C LEU A 92 -9.61 -3.90 -17.02
N LEU A 93 -9.79 -5.14 -16.55
CA LEU A 93 -9.96 -6.29 -17.43
C LEU A 93 -11.20 -6.19 -18.31
N LYS A 94 -12.26 -5.56 -17.84
CA LYS A 94 -13.50 -5.32 -18.61
C LYS A 94 -13.50 -4.02 -19.44
N GLY A 95 -12.42 -3.26 -19.44
CA GLY A 95 -12.34 -1.99 -20.16
C GLY A 95 -13.29 -0.92 -19.65
N LYS A 96 -13.65 -0.96 -18.35
CA LYS A 96 -14.56 0.03 -17.77
C LYS A 96 -13.86 1.37 -17.59
N GLY A 97 -14.44 2.45 -18.11
CA GLY A 97 -13.88 3.80 -18.04
C GLY A 97 -13.66 4.33 -16.61
N TRP A 98 -14.50 3.90 -15.65
CA TRP A 98 -14.32 4.25 -14.24
C TRP A 98 -13.05 3.62 -13.65
N ALA A 99 -12.73 2.37 -14.03
CA ALA A 99 -11.54 1.68 -13.54
C ALA A 99 -10.26 2.39 -14.01
N TRP A 100 -10.23 2.88 -15.26
CA TRP A 100 -9.12 3.71 -15.74
C TRP A 100 -8.93 4.97 -14.90
N THR A 101 -10.02 5.71 -14.62
CA THR A 101 -9.97 6.94 -13.81
C THR A 101 -9.45 6.66 -12.40
N ILE A 102 -9.98 5.62 -11.74
CA ILE A 102 -9.54 5.25 -10.39
C ILE A 102 -8.08 4.80 -10.39
N THR A 103 -7.64 4.00 -11.38
CA THR A 103 -6.24 3.58 -11.48
C THR A 103 -5.30 4.76 -11.63
N VAL A 104 -5.64 5.74 -12.47
CA VAL A 104 -4.84 6.97 -12.61
C VAL A 104 -4.75 7.72 -11.30
N ILE A 105 -5.86 7.92 -10.60
CA ILE A 105 -5.88 8.62 -9.30
C ILE A 105 -5.05 7.86 -8.28
N LEU A 106 -5.23 6.54 -8.16
CA LEU A 106 -4.48 5.71 -7.22
C LEU A 106 -2.97 5.72 -7.53
N THR A 107 -2.59 5.69 -8.80
CA THR A 107 -1.17 5.77 -9.19
C THR A 107 -0.55 7.12 -8.82
N ILE A 108 -1.27 8.22 -8.99
CA ILE A 108 -0.82 9.56 -8.57
C ILE A 108 -0.66 9.61 -7.05
N ILE A 109 -1.66 9.11 -6.31
CA ILE A 109 -1.60 9.05 -4.84
C ILE A 109 -0.42 8.17 -4.39
N ALA A 110 -0.21 7.02 -5.04
CA ALA A 110 0.91 6.13 -4.73
C ALA A 110 2.26 6.83 -4.92
N ILE A 111 2.45 7.58 -5.99
CA ILE A 111 3.67 8.39 -6.23
C ILE A 111 3.84 9.43 -5.12
N ALA A 112 2.77 10.16 -4.77
CA ALA A 112 2.83 11.17 -3.72
C ALA A 112 3.19 10.55 -2.35
N VAL A 113 2.56 9.43 -1.99
CA VAL A 113 2.87 8.69 -0.75
C VAL A 113 4.31 8.19 -0.76
N GLN A 114 4.79 7.66 -1.89
CA GLN A 114 6.18 7.20 -2.02
C GLN A 114 7.17 8.35 -1.81
N ILE A 115 6.92 9.52 -2.37
CA ILE A 115 7.79 10.68 -2.18
C ILE A 115 7.84 11.07 -0.68
N VAL A 116 6.68 11.18 -0.04
CA VAL A 116 6.58 11.54 1.39
C VAL A 116 7.26 10.48 2.26
N SER A 117 6.96 9.19 2.03
CA SER A 117 7.56 8.10 2.82
C SER A 117 9.07 7.99 2.61
N GLY A 118 9.57 8.26 1.40
CA GLY A 118 10.99 8.30 1.11
C GLY A 118 11.73 9.39 1.88
N ILE A 119 11.16 10.60 1.93
CA ILE A 119 11.72 11.71 2.71
C ILE A 119 11.72 11.34 4.20
N THR A 120 10.60 10.86 4.72
CA THR A 120 10.47 10.49 6.14
C THR A 120 11.45 9.36 6.52
N ALA A 121 11.55 8.32 5.70
CA ALA A 121 12.49 7.22 5.92
C ALA A 121 13.95 7.70 5.87
N SER A 122 14.29 8.60 4.96
CA SER A 122 15.64 9.17 4.87
C SER A 122 15.99 10.00 6.12
N MET A 123 15.06 10.81 6.62
CA MET A 123 15.26 11.58 7.84
C MET A 123 15.40 10.68 9.07
N PHE A 124 14.57 9.63 9.16
CA PHE A 124 14.62 8.67 10.25
C PHE A 124 15.95 7.89 10.25
N ASN A 125 16.36 7.35 9.10
CA ASN A 125 17.62 6.62 8.99
C ASN A 125 18.84 7.51 9.31
N ALA A 126 18.84 8.75 8.86
CA ALA A 126 19.90 9.69 9.17
C ALA A 126 20.03 9.99 10.67
N SER A 127 18.92 9.88 11.43
CA SER A 127 18.87 10.18 12.87
C SER A 127 19.18 8.97 13.76
N PHE A 128 18.92 7.75 13.29
CA PHE A 128 18.91 6.55 14.15
C PHE A 128 19.78 5.39 13.67
N THR A 129 20.27 5.42 12.42
CA THR A 129 21.09 4.33 11.85
C THR A 129 22.38 4.87 11.24
N GLU A 130 23.53 4.35 11.67
CA GLU A 130 24.82 4.64 11.03
C GLU A 130 25.06 3.75 9.78
N ASP A 131 24.12 2.88 9.43
CA ASP A 131 24.28 1.93 8.33
C ASP A 131 23.93 2.56 6.97
N THR A 132 24.98 3.01 6.29
CA THR A 132 24.92 3.59 4.95
C THR A 132 24.30 2.63 3.91
N ASN A 133 24.45 1.31 4.06
CA ASN A 133 23.92 0.33 3.11
C ASN A 133 22.40 0.29 3.13
N THR A 134 21.80 0.30 4.31
CA THR A 134 20.33 0.34 4.49
C THR A 134 19.75 1.62 3.89
N PHE A 135 20.42 2.76 4.09
CA PHE A 135 20.00 4.04 3.52
C PHE A 135 20.04 4.02 1.98
N VAL A 136 21.14 3.59 1.37
CA VAL A 136 21.29 3.52 -0.10
C VAL A 136 20.28 2.55 -0.72
N THR A 137 20.10 1.38 -0.12
CA THR A 137 19.12 0.39 -0.60
C THR A 137 17.69 0.94 -0.54
N GLY A 138 17.34 1.67 0.50
CA GLY A 138 16.05 2.32 0.64
C GLY A 138 15.79 3.36 -0.46
N ILE A 139 16.77 4.22 -0.76
CA ILE A 139 16.66 5.20 -1.84
C ILE A 139 16.50 4.53 -3.20
N ILE A 140 17.30 3.50 -3.50
CA ILE A 140 17.19 2.78 -4.77
C ILE A 140 15.81 2.15 -4.92
N ALA A 141 15.30 1.48 -3.90
CA ALA A 141 13.97 0.89 -3.92
C ALA A 141 12.87 1.95 -4.16
N GLN A 142 13.02 3.13 -3.56
CA GLN A 142 12.11 4.25 -3.73
C GLN A 142 12.10 4.79 -5.17
N ILE A 143 13.28 5.00 -5.76
CA ILE A 143 13.42 5.47 -7.15
C ILE A 143 12.80 4.46 -8.11
N VAL A 144 13.09 3.17 -7.93
CA VAL A 144 12.52 2.09 -8.75
C VAL A 144 10.99 2.07 -8.64
N GLY A 145 10.45 2.20 -7.44
CA GLY A 145 9.00 2.24 -7.22
C GLY A 145 8.33 3.42 -7.94
N ILE A 146 8.90 4.63 -7.84
CA ILE A 146 8.40 5.83 -8.53
C ILE A 146 8.51 5.65 -10.05
N ALA A 147 9.61 5.10 -10.56
CA ALA A 147 9.80 4.84 -11.98
C ALA A 147 8.74 3.87 -12.53
N ILE A 148 8.46 2.78 -11.82
CA ILE A 148 7.42 1.80 -12.21
C ILE A 148 6.06 2.48 -12.27
N ASN A 149 5.68 3.25 -11.25
CA ASN A 149 4.40 3.98 -11.24
C ASN A 149 4.33 5.02 -12.36
N GLY A 150 5.44 5.71 -12.66
CA GLY A 150 5.55 6.64 -13.78
C GLY A 150 5.32 5.96 -15.14
N VAL A 151 5.91 4.78 -15.35
CA VAL A 151 5.71 3.98 -16.56
C VAL A 151 4.25 3.52 -16.68
N ILE A 152 3.62 3.08 -15.60
CA ILE A 152 2.20 2.71 -15.56
C ILE A 152 1.34 3.91 -15.97
N LEU A 153 1.60 5.08 -15.37
CA LEU A 153 0.86 6.30 -15.66
C LEU A 153 1.02 6.71 -17.12
N TYR A 154 2.27 6.75 -17.62
CA TYR A 154 2.56 7.03 -19.03
C TYR A 154 1.80 6.09 -19.98
N TYR A 155 1.79 4.79 -19.67
CA TYR A 155 1.10 3.79 -20.49
C TYR A 155 -0.42 4.00 -20.49
N LEU A 156 -1.02 4.31 -19.33
CA LEU A 156 -2.46 4.59 -19.23
C LEU A 156 -2.90 5.80 -20.05
N TYR A 157 -2.02 6.77 -20.27
CA TYR A 157 -2.30 7.96 -21.08
C TYR A 157 -2.12 7.76 -22.60
N ARG A 158 -1.64 6.60 -23.07
CA ARG A 158 -1.52 6.34 -24.51
C ARG A 158 -2.89 6.35 -25.20
N PRO A 159 -2.98 6.91 -26.43
CA PRO A 159 -4.25 7.03 -27.16
C PRO A 159 -5.01 5.71 -27.30
N ASN A 160 -4.28 4.63 -27.65
CA ASN A 160 -4.86 3.29 -27.81
C ASN A 160 -5.45 2.72 -26.52
N VAL A 161 -4.94 3.12 -25.34
CA VAL A 161 -5.46 2.71 -24.05
C VAL A 161 -6.68 3.55 -23.70
N LYS A 162 -6.63 4.86 -23.92
CA LYS A 162 -7.79 5.75 -23.71
C LYS A 162 -8.98 5.33 -24.55
N THR A 163 -8.79 4.98 -25.81
CA THR A 163 -9.88 4.50 -26.68
C THR A 163 -10.47 3.19 -26.20
N PHE A 164 -9.64 2.26 -25.67
CA PHE A 164 -10.13 1.00 -25.09
C PHE A 164 -11.07 1.23 -23.90
N PHE A 165 -10.81 2.28 -23.09
CA PHE A 165 -11.66 2.67 -21.95
C PHE A 165 -12.78 3.68 -22.32
N GLY A 166 -13.00 3.96 -23.62
CA GLY A 166 -14.00 4.93 -24.07
C GLY A 166 -13.68 6.38 -23.70
N LYS A 167 -12.40 6.70 -23.47
CA LYS A 167 -11.89 8.03 -23.10
C LYS A 167 -11.25 8.76 -24.31
N SER A 168 -11.63 8.42 -25.55
CA SER A 168 -11.19 9.16 -26.73
C SER A 168 -11.70 10.60 -26.67
N LEU A 169 -10.82 11.55 -26.97
CA LEU A 169 -11.24 12.93 -27.23
C LEU A 169 -12.28 12.93 -28.37
N PRO A 170 -13.35 13.73 -28.27
CA PRO A 170 -14.24 13.91 -29.39
C PRO A 170 -13.37 14.39 -30.58
N SER A 171 -13.42 13.64 -31.69
CA SER A 171 -12.83 14.10 -32.93
C SER A 171 -13.50 15.43 -33.25
N THR A 172 -12.74 16.51 -33.20
CA THR A 172 -13.19 17.79 -33.76
C THR A 172 -13.38 17.54 -35.24
N SER A 173 -14.60 17.21 -35.66
CA SER A 173 -14.98 17.21 -37.06
C SER A 173 -14.91 18.66 -37.52
N ILE A 174 -13.76 19.05 -38.07
CA ILE A 174 -13.68 20.23 -38.90
C ILE A 174 -14.50 19.88 -40.14
N GLN A 175 -15.80 20.21 -40.08
CA GLN A 175 -16.60 20.33 -41.30
C GLN A 175 -16.05 21.53 -42.08
N ARG A 176 -15.36 21.21 -43.15
CA ARG A 176 -15.13 22.14 -44.26
C ARG A 176 -16.30 22.07 -45.22
#